data_38f8cf9cb1237d8fc91d957d3d2f8ae1
#
_entry.id   38f8cf9cb1237d8fc91d957d3d2f8ae1
#
_cell.length_a   1.000
_cell.length_b   1.000
_cell.length_c   1.000
_cell.angle_alpha   90.00
_cell.angle_beta   90.00
_cell.angle_gamma   90.00
#
_symmetry.space_group_name_H-M   'P 1'
#
loop_
_entity.id
_entity.type
_entity.pdbx_description
1 polymer ?
#
loop_
_entity_poly.entity_id
_entity_poly.type
_entity_poly.pdbx_seq_one_letter_code
_entity_poly.pdbx_strand_id
1 'polypeptide(L)'
;VVAVVIPVTAFLMAGATANTTVRPAPGTECCAELIAAPMPATAPTGIRIVGTGPMTSTIVATRGVTRDMRYMLPAGVAPEKGLQVETILAARAISAMFPEIHNIGGVRPDALRWHPDGLALDVMIPDYRSPDGIALGDRIAQYALANADRFKINHVIWRQVIYLPGKPPRTMPNQGSDDANHYTHVHVATNGGGYPTGRETYFTSADGPAMGSGSVTTVAVGAH
;
A
#
# COMPACT_ATOMS: atom_id res chain seq x y z
N VAL A 1 56.84 -1.38 35.11
CA VAL A 1 55.84 -0.31 34.95
C VAL A 1 56.44 0.71 34.02
N VAL A 2 56.04 0.71 32.73
CA VAL A 2 56.42 1.72 31.73
C VAL A 2 55.16 2.46 31.31
N ALA A 3 55.09 3.72 31.66
CA ALA A 3 54.00 4.60 31.27
C ALA A 3 54.32 5.18 29.89
N VAL A 4 53.46 4.94 28.90
CA VAL A 4 53.50 5.56 27.59
C VAL A 4 52.55 6.75 27.59
N VAL A 5 53.10 7.95 27.48
CA VAL A 5 52.34 9.20 27.31
C VAL A 5 52.21 9.48 25.82
N ILE A 6 50.96 9.54 25.32
CA ILE A 6 50.65 9.94 23.94
C ILE A 6 50.19 11.40 23.95
N PRO A 7 50.77 12.30 23.14
CA PRO A 7 50.32 13.67 23.07
C PRO A 7 49.08 13.79 22.17
N VAL A 8 48.04 14.48 22.68
CA VAL A 8 46.86 14.89 21.93
C VAL A 8 47.21 16.16 21.15
N THR A 9 47.23 16.03 19.82
CA THR A 9 47.34 17.19 18.91
C THR A 9 45.92 17.64 18.54
N ALA A 10 45.55 18.82 19.01
CA ALA A 10 44.29 19.50 18.62
C ALA A 10 44.46 20.12 17.23
N PHE A 11 43.66 19.70 16.26
CA PHE A 11 43.56 20.34 14.95
C PHE A 11 42.40 21.34 14.98
N LEU A 12 42.75 22.63 14.96
CA LEU A 12 41.82 23.73 14.72
C LEU A 12 41.58 23.84 13.21
N MET A 13 40.40 23.49 12.75
CA MET A 13 39.96 23.77 11.38
C MET A 13 39.15 25.07 11.36
N ALA A 14 39.75 26.09 10.72
CA ALA A 14 39.11 27.36 10.43
C ALA A 14 37.99 27.16 9.37
N GLY A 15 36.78 27.59 9.67
CA GLY A 15 35.68 27.62 8.74
C GLY A 15 35.85 28.70 7.67
N ALA A 16 35.82 28.32 6.40
CA ALA A 16 35.63 29.23 5.27
C ALA A 16 34.23 29.04 4.72
N THR A 17 33.36 30.01 4.97
CA THR A 17 32.04 30.10 4.32
C THR A 17 32.20 30.65 2.91
N ALA A 18 32.13 29.77 1.91
CA ALA A 18 32.03 30.19 0.53
C ALA A 18 30.57 30.30 0.15
N ASN A 19 30.07 31.52 0.05
CA ASN A 19 28.73 31.84 -0.44
C ASN A 19 28.79 31.80 -1.98
N THR A 20 28.41 30.66 -2.58
CA THR A 20 28.33 30.55 -4.04
C THR A 20 26.90 30.82 -4.48
N THR A 21 26.64 32.06 -4.90
CA THR A 21 25.45 32.43 -5.65
C THR A 21 25.50 31.80 -7.04
N VAL A 22 24.70 30.75 -7.25
CA VAL A 22 24.49 30.16 -8.57
C VAL A 22 23.48 31.06 -9.33
N ARG A 23 24.01 31.75 -10.37
CA ARG A 23 23.24 32.51 -11.33
C ARG A 23 22.58 31.54 -12.32
N PRO A 24 21.25 31.56 -12.54
CA PRO A 24 20.62 30.72 -13.55
C PRO A 24 20.97 31.18 -14.95
N ALA A 25 21.38 30.25 -15.82
CA ALA A 25 21.57 30.48 -17.23
C ALA A 25 20.24 30.75 -17.96
N PRO A 26 20.22 31.63 -18.98
CA PRO A 26 18.99 31.91 -19.72
C PRO A 26 18.70 30.85 -20.79
N GLY A 27 17.45 30.41 -20.81
CA GLY A 27 16.75 30.08 -22.05
C GLY A 27 16.93 28.69 -22.62
N THR A 28 15.88 27.94 -22.53
CA THR A 28 15.25 27.35 -23.72
C THR A 28 13.77 27.12 -23.35
N GLU A 29 12.93 28.06 -23.73
CA GLU A 29 11.47 27.89 -23.74
C GLU A 29 11.15 26.86 -24.84
N CYS A 30 10.80 25.63 -24.46
CA CYS A 30 10.04 24.73 -25.29
C CYS A 30 8.57 25.02 -25.07
N CYS A 31 8.00 25.88 -25.90
CA CYS A 31 6.56 26.04 -26.06
C CYS A 31 5.98 24.74 -26.63
N ALA A 32 5.45 23.89 -25.76
CA ALA A 32 4.51 22.88 -26.21
C ALA A 32 3.14 23.55 -26.34
N GLU A 33 2.84 23.92 -27.59
CA GLU A 33 1.54 24.41 -28.00
C GLU A 33 0.52 23.28 -27.87
N LEU A 34 -0.28 23.32 -26.80
CA LEU A 34 -1.44 22.44 -26.61
C LEU A 34 -2.50 22.91 -27.62
N ILE A 35 -2.59 22.25 -28.77
CA ILE A 35 -3.70 22.42 -29.69
C ILE A 35 -4.94 21.83 -29.02
N ALA A 36 -5.76 22.69 -28.44
CA ALA A 36 -7.09 22.33 -27.98
C ALA A 36 -7.97 21.95 -29.16
N ALA A 37 -8.31 20.67 -29.30
CA ALA A 37 -9.32 20.23 -30.24
C ALA A 37 -10.68 20.86 -29.86
N PRO A 38 -11.47 21.35 -30.82
CA PRO A 38 -12.76 21.97 -30.53
C PRO A 38 -13.73 20.89 -30.03
N MET A 39 -14.25 21.09 -28.83
CA MET A 39 -15.36 20.31 -28.25
C MET A 39 -16.63 20.60 -29.07
N PRO A 40 -17.41 19.58 -29.46
CA PRO A 40 -18.70 19.84 -30.10
C PRO A 40 -19.65 20.48 -29.09
N ALA A 41 -20.10 21.68 -29.39
CA ALA A 41 -21.11 22.39 -28.62
C ALA A 41 -22.49 21.77 -28.89
N THR A 42 -22.94 20.88 -28.01
CA THR A 42 -24.35 20.53 -27.84
C THR A 42 -24.68 20.61 -26.37
N ALA A 43 -24.98 21.83 -25.92
CA ALA A 43 -25.67 22.04 -24.66
C ALA A 43 -27.14 21.64 -24.86
N PRO A 44 -27.75 20.81 -23.99
CA PRO A 44 -29.19 20.69 -23.98
C PRO A 44 -29.79 21.97 -23.39
N THR A 45 -30.43 22.75 -24.25
CA THR A 45 -31.23 23.91 -23.89
C THR A 45 -32.47 23.46 -23.13
N GLY A 46 -32.73 24.11 -21.99
CA GLY A 46 -34.07 24.20 -21.46
C GLY A 46 -34.31 23.64 -20.07
N ILE A 47 -33.85 24.38 -19.05
CA ILE A 47 -34.55 24.34 -17.76
C ILE A 47 -35.33 25.64 -17.66
N ARG A 48 -36.62 25.56 -17.94
CA ARG A 48 -37.58 26.64 -17.71
C ARG A 48 -38.08 26.52 -16.27
N ILE A 49 -37.58 27.33 -15.37
CA ILE A 49 -38.11 27.40 -14.00
C ILE A 49 -39.27 28.40 -14.03
N VAL A 50 -40.50 27.86 -13.93
CA VAL A 50 -41.71 28.68 -13.66
C VAL A 50 -42.31 28.14 -12.35
N GLY A 51 -42.26 28.92 -11.29
CA GLY A 51 -42.92 28.55 -10.04
C GLY A 51 -42.46 29.41 -8.87
N THR A 52 -43.25 30.45 -8.54
CA THR A 52 -43.18 31.15 -7.26
C THR A 52 -43.96 30.32 -6.22
N GLY A 53 -43.24 29.54 -5.43
CA GLY A 53 -43.79 28.82 -4.28
C GLY A 53 -42.68 28.54 -3.26
N PRO A 54 -42.97 28.28 -1.98
CA PRO A 54 -41.95 28.05 -0.97
C PRO A 54 -41.07 26.85 -1.36
N MET A 55 -39.78 27.12 -1.54
CA MET A 55 -38.78 26.17 -2.01
C MET A 55 -38.52 25.07 -0.97
N THR A 56 -39.23 23.96 -1.04
CA THR A 56 -38.75 22.71 -0.44
C THR A 56 -37.74 22.13 -1.42
N SER A 57 -36.46 22.38 -1.18
CA SER A 57 -35.38 21.85 -2.03
C SER A 57 -35.28 20.33 -1.80
N THR A 58 -35.99 19.55 -2.61
CA THR A 58 -35.78 18.10 -2.67
C THR A 58 -34.49 17.87 -3.44
N ILE A 59 -33.39 17.64 -2.71
CA ILE A 59 -32.16 17.13 -3.32
C ILE A 59 -32.45 15.72 -3.79
N VAL A 60 -32.80 15.56 -5.06
CA VAL A 60 -32.77 14.25 -5.71
C VAL A 60 -31.29 13.86 -5.82
N ALA A 61 -30.85 13.06 -4.87
CA ALA A 61 -29.54 12.39 -4.98
C ALA A 61 -29.59 11.49 -6.21
N THR A 62 -29.12 11.98 -7.35
CA THR A 62 -28.77 11.12 -8.47
C THR A 62 -27.74 10.13 -7.93
N ARG A 63 -28.15 8.87 -7.72
CA ARG A 63 -27.20 7.76 -7.54
C ARG A 63 -26.28 7.78 -8.76
N GLY A 64 -25.10 8.37 -8.57
CA GLY A 64 -24.04 8.23 -9.55
C GLY A 64 -23.81 6.74 -9.77
N VAL A 65 -24.02 6.29 -11.00
CA VAL A 65 -23.58 4.95 -11.42
C VAL A 65 -22.04 5.03 -11.35
N THR A 66 -21.47 4.67 -10.21
CA THR A 66 -20.04 4.41 -10.10
C THR A 66 -19.78 3.24 -11.05
N ARG A 67 -19.20 3.52 -12.21
CA ARG A 67 -18.69 2.48 -13.10
C ARG A 67 -17.63 1.72 -12.30
N ASP A 68 -17.97 0.49 -12.03
CA ASP A 68 -17.11 -0.50 -11.36
C ASP A 68 -15.91 -0.82 -12.29
N MET A 69 -14.88 0.03 -12.25
CA MET A 69 -13.73 -0.11 -13.14
C MET A 69 -12.73 -1.09 -12.51
N ARG A 70 -12.82 -2.35 -12.93
CA ARG A 70 -11.85 -3.37 -12.56
C ARG A 70 -10.70 -3.37 -13.55
N TYR A 71 -9.48 -3.21 -13.05
CA TYR A 71 -8.28 -3.33 -13.85
C TYR A 71 -7.64 -4.70 -13.64
N MET A 72 -7.08 -5.25 -14.70
CA MET A 72 -6.34 -6.50 -14.61
C MET A 72 -5.04 -6.27 -13.82
N LEU A 73 -4.79 -7.14 -12.84
CA LEU A 73 -3.55 -7.15 -12.07
C LEU A 73 -2.47 -7.92 -12.85
N PRO A 74 -1.37 -7.27 -13.24
CA PRO A 74 -0.23 -7.97 -13.84
C PRO A 74 0.43 -8.90 -12.81
N ALA A 75 1.35 -9.75 -13.26
CA ALA A 75 2.24 -10.49 -12.37
C ALA A 75 3.01 -9.49 -11.49
N GLY A 76 3.11 -9.83 -10.21
CA GLY A 76 3.78 -9.01 -9.21
C GLY A 76 5.21 -9.44 -8.93
N VAL A 77 5.71 -9.06 -7.75
CA VAL A 77 7.08 -9.36 -7.29
C VAL A 77 7.22 -10.83 -6.88
N ALA A 78 6.16 -11.47 -6.38
CA ALA A 78 6.21 -12.84 -5.90
C ALA A 78 6.42 -13.84 -7.05
N PRO A 79 7.30 -14.86 -6.90
CA PRO A 79 7.32 -16.02 -7.79
C PRO A 79 6.01 -16.81 -7.68
N GLU A 80 5.22 -16.87 -8.76
CA GLU A 80 3.88 -17.47 -8.72
C GLU A 80 3.88 -19.01 -8.87
N LYS A 81 5.01 -19.59 -9.28
CA LYS A 81 5.12 -21.04 -9.46
C LYS A 81 4.83 -21.80 -8.17
N GLY A 82 3.80 -22.63 -8.20
CA GLY A 82 3.37 -23.44 -7.07
C GLY A 82 2.49 -22.71 -6.05
N LEU A 83 2.20 -21.42 -6.25
CA LEU A 83 1.18 -20.71 -5.47
C LEU A 83 -0.22 -21.09 -5.94
N GLN A 84 -1.18 -21.07 -5.03
CA GLN A 84 -2.60 -21.26 -5.34
C GLN A 84 -3.28 -19.94 -5.78
N VAL A 85 -4.44 -20.04 -6.41
CA VAL A 85 -5.13 -18.93 -7.09
C VAL A 85 -5.37 -17.72 -6.17
N GLU A 86 -5.86 -17.95 -4.96
CA GLU A 86 -6.14 -16.86 -3.99
C GLU A 86 -4.85 -16.23 -3.46
N THR A 87 -3.80 -17.04 -3.32
CA THR A 87 -2.47 -16.56 -2.92
C THR A 87 -1.84 -15.70 -4.01
N ILE A 88 -1.98 -16.08 -5.28
CA ILE A 88 -1.54 -15.27 -6.42
C ILE A 88 -2.30 -13.94 -6.48
N LEU A 89 -3.62 -13.97 -6.28
CA LEU A 89 -4.42 -12.75 -6.24
C LEU A 89 -3.94 -11.78 -5.15
N ALA A 90 -3.68 -12.29 -3.94
CA ALA A 90 -3.14 -11.50 -2.85
C ALA A 90 -1.75 -10.95 -3.18
N ALA A 91 -0.85 -11.76 -3.74
CA ALA A 91 0.50 -11.37 -4.14
C ALA A 91 0.51 -10.24 -5.15
N ARG A 92 -0.29 -10.36 -6.23
CA ARG A 92 -0.41 -9.33 -7.27
C ARG A 92 -1.01 -8.04 -6.72
N ALA A 93 -2.06 -8.14 -5.89
CA ALA A 93 -2.70 -6.98 -5.29
C ALA A 93 -1.77 -6.23 -4.32
N ILE A 94 -1.01 -6.95 -3.48
CA ILE A 94 -0.01 -6.36 -2.59
C ILE A 94 1.10 -5.69 -3.40
N SER A 95 1.63 -6.36 -4.45
CA SER A 95 2.67 -5.78 -5.31
C SER A 95 2.21 -4.50 -6.01
N ALA A 96 0.96 -4.44 -6.46
CA ALA A 96 0.41 -3.26 -7.11
C ALA A 96 0.15 -2.10 -6.13
N MET A 97 -0.22 -2.43 -4.87
CA MET A 97 -0.54 -1.43 -3.85
C MET A 97 0.69 -0.86 -3.14
N PHE A 98 1.74 -1.67 -3.00
CA PHE A 98 2.95 -1.33 -2.24
C PHE A 98 4.19 -1.47 -3.12
N PRO A 99 4.46 -0.48 -3.99
CA PRO A 99 5.61 -0.51 -4.90
C PRO A 99 6.95 -0.48 -4.16
N GLU A 100 6.97 -0.12 -2.87
CA GLU A 100 8.14 -0.19 -1.99
C GLU A 100 8.60 -1.63 -1.70
N ILE A 101 7.71 -2.62 -1.92
CA ILE A 101 8.02 -4.02 -1.70
C ILE A 101 8.68 -4.62 -2.95
N HIS A 102 9.93 -5.06 -2.79
CA HIS A 102 10.73 -5.65 -3.86
C HIS A 102 10.99 -7.15 -3.69
N ASN A 103 10.55 -7.73 -2.56
CA ASN A 103 10.74 -9.15 -2.27
C ASN A 103 9.51 -9.73 -1.56
N ILE A 104 8.93 -10.75 -2.18
CA ILE A 104 7.82 -11.53 -1.60
C ILE A 104 8.18 -13.01 -1.75
N GLY A 105 8.38 -13.70 -0.64
CA GLY A 105 8.55 -15.14 -0.58
C GLY A 105 7.22 -15.87 -0.78
N GLY A 106 7.28 -17.07 -1.33
CA GLY A 106 6.10 -17.91 -1.55
C GLY A 106 6.38 -19.36 -1.17
N VAL A 107 6.37 -20.25 -2.17
CA VAL A 107 6.58 -21.69 -1.96
C VAL A 107 8.01 -21.96 -1.47
N ARG A 108 8.12 -22.64 -0.35
CA ARG A 108 9.38 -23.12 0.23
C ARG A 108 9.11 -24.31 1.15
N PRO A 109 10.11 -25.14 1.49
CA PRO A 109 9.99 -26.15 2.54
C PRO A 109 9.69 -25.47 3.88
N ASP A 110 8.73 -26.01 4.62
CA ASP A 110 8.33 -25.55 5.95
C ASP A 110 7.76 -26.72 6.76
N ALA A 111 7.76 -26.60 8.09
CA ALA A 111 7.14 -27.57 8.99
C ALA A 111 5.61 -27.55 8.91
N LEU A 112 5.04 -26.40 8.57
CA LEU A 112 3.60 -26.21 8.37
C LEU A 112 3.27 -26.15 6.88
N ARG A 113 2.05 -26.49 6.55
CA ARG A 113 1.56 -26.61 5.17
C ARG A 113 1.52 -25.29 4.37
N TRP A 114 1.58 -24.16 5.04
CA TRP A 114 1.27 -22.86 4.41
C TRP A 114 2.16 -22.55 3.20
N HIS A 115 3.46 -22.62 3.37
CA HIS A 115 4.42 -22.39 2.27
C HIS A 115 4.54 -23.58 1.32
N PRO A 116 4.69 -24.84 1.80
CA PRO A 116 4.80 -26.00 0.89
C PRO A 116 3.60 -26.15 -0.04
N ASP A 117 2.39 -25.88 0.44
CA ASP A 117 1.16 -26.03 -0.35
C ASP A 117 0.82 -24.77 -1.18
N GLY A 118 1.67 -23.74 -1.20
CA GLY A 118 1.45 -22.51 -1.95
C GLY A 118 0.31 -21.64 -1.41
N LEU A 119 0.04 -21.72 -0.12
CA LEU A 119 -1.04 -21.01 0.58
C LEU A 119 -0.58 -19.72 1.25
N ALA A 120 0.72 -19.46 1.33
CA ALA A 120 1.24 -18.30 2.05
C ALA A 120 2.28 -17.51 1.27
N LEU A 121 2.39 -16.25 1.66
CA LEU A 121 3.36 -15.26 1.21
C LEU A 121 4.09 -14.69 2.41
N ASP A 122 5.39 -14.45 2.27
CA ASP A 122 6.20 -13.65 3.19
C ASP A 122 6.56 -12.34 2.50
N VAL A 123 5.87 -11.26 2.85
CA VAL A 123 6.09 -9.93 2.30
C VAL A 123 7.22 -9.27 3.08
N MET A 124 8.43 -9.26 2.52
CA MET A 124 9.64 -8.77 3.19
C MET A 124 9.59 -7.26 3.36
N ILE A 125 9.79 -6.80 4.59
CA ILE A 125 9.73 -5.37 4.91
C ILE A 125 11.15 -4.79 4.91
N PRO A 126 11.45 -3.83 4.01
CA PRO A 126 12.73 -3.12 4.07
C PRO A 126 12.83 -2.35 5.40
N ASP A 127 14.04 -2.33 5.98
CA ASP A 127 14.33 -1.63 7.24
C ASP A 127 13.31 -1.89 8.36
N TYR A 128 12.87 -3.13 8.51
CA TYR A 128 11.77 -3.57 9.39
C TYR A 128 11.87 -3.12 10.85
N ARG A 129 13.05 -2.66 11.31
CA ARG A 129 13.27 -2.09 12.65
C ARG A 129 13.04 -0.59 12.71
N SER A 130 13.03 0.10 11.57
CA SER A 130 12.76 1.53 11.49
C SER A 130 11.29 1.85 11.71
N PRO A 131 10.95 3.06 12.18
CA PRO A 131 9.55 3.48 12.27
C PRO A 131 8.81 3.39 10.93
N ASP A 132 9.47 3.72 9.82
CA ASP A 132 8.88 3.67 8.48
C ASP A 132 8.65 2.23 8.02
N GLY A 133 9.61 1.33 8.27
CA GLY A 133 9.44 -0.09 7.98
C GLY A 133 8.31 -0.71 8.80
N ILE A 134 8.19 -0.38 10.09
CA ILE A 134 7.08 -0.83 10.93
C ILE A 134 5.75 -0.33 10.37
N ALA A 135 5.65 0.96 10.05
CA ALA A 135 4.45 1.57 9.50
C ALA A 135 4.07 0.95 8.13
N LEU A 136 5.05 0.59 7.29
CA LEU A 136 4.81 -0.11 6.03
C LEU A 136 4.22 -1.50 6.28
N GLY A 137 4.81 -2.29 7.18
CA GLY A 137 4.29 -3.60 7.56
C GLY A 137 2.88 -3.53 8.15
N ASP A 138 2.59 -2.53 8.98
CA ASP A 138 1.25 -2.28 9.53
C ASP A 138 0.24 -2.02 8.42
N ARG A 139 0.57 -1.18 7.41
CA ARG A 139 -0.31 -0.92 6.26
C ARG A 139 -0.57 -2.16 5.43
N ILE A 140 0.45 -3.00 5.20
CA ILE A 140 0.31 -4.24 4.44
C ILE A 140 -0.58 -5.24 5.18
N ALA A 141 -0.36 -5.43 6.48
CA ALA A 141 -1.19 -6.30 7.30
C ALA A 141 -2.66 -5.83 7.32
N GLN A 142 -2.90 -4.53 7.52
CA GLN A 142 -4.22 -3.94 7.46
C GLN A 142 -4.88 -4.11 6.08
N TYR A 143 -4.13 -3.89 4.99
CA TYR A 143 -4.63 -4.07 3.63
C TYR A 143 -5.06 -5.52 3.36
N ALA A 144 -4.25 -6.50 3.76
CA ALA A 144 -4.58 -7.91 3.62
C ALA A 144 -5.86 -8.25 4.40
N LEU A 145 -6.00 -7.78 5.64
CA LEU A 145 -7.17 -8.00 6.50
C LEU A 145 -8.42 -7.27 5.98
N ALA A 146 -8.30 -6.04 5.48
CA ALA A 146 -9.40 -5.30 4.88
C ALA A 146 -9.94 -5.98 3.61
N ASN A 147 -9.11 -6.76 2.92
CA ASN A 147 -9.48 -7.55 1.75
C ASN A 147 -9.65 -9.05 2.07
N ALA A 148 -9.89 -9.42 3.33
CA ALA A 148 -9.88 -10.81 3.78
C ALA A 148 -10.85 -11.69 2.99
N ASP A 149 -12.06 -11.23 2.72
CA ASP A 149 -13.06 -11.98 1.94
C ASP A 149 -12.64 -12.15 0.48
N ARG A 150 -12.01 -11.14 -0.10
CA ARG A 150 -11.56 -11.14 -1.48
C ARG A 150 -10.37 -12.06 -1.71
N PHE A 151 -9.38 -12.02 -0.82
CA PHE A 151 -8.18 -12.86 -0.87
C PHE A 151 -8.37 -14.20 -0.19
N LYS A 152 -9.54 -14.45 0.40
CA LYS A 152 -9.82 -15.64 1.22
C LYS A 152 -8.74 -15.84 2.29
N ILE A 153 -8.41 -14.76 3.01
CA ILE A 153 -7.39 -14.78 4.05
C ILE A 153 -7.78 -15.79 5.14
N ASN A 154 -6.85 -16.67 5.44
CA ASN A 154 -6.91 -17.56 6.59
C ASN A 154 -6.40 -16.84 7.85
N HIS A 155 -5.18 -16.30 7.75
CA HIS A 155 -4.58 -15.47 8.80
C HIS A 155 -3.48 -14.57 8.25
N VAL A 156 -3.15 -13.54 9.01
CA VAL A 156 -1.98 -12.69 8.81
C VAL A 156 -1.14 -12.73 10.08
N ILE A 157 0.19 -12.80 9.95
CA ILE A 157 1.08 -12.66 11.11
C ILE A 157 2.01 -11.48 10.86
N TRP A 158 2.10 -10.59 11.84
CA TRP A 158 3.01 -9.45 11.82
C TRP A 158 3.45 -9.12 13.25
N ARG A 159 4.75 -8.98 13.45
CA ARG A 159 5.38 -8.61 14.73
C ARG A 159 4.85 -9.43 15.90
N GLN A 160 4.96 -10.76 15.77
CA GLN A 160 4.56 -11.74 16.81
C GLN A 160 3.06 -11.73 17.14
N VAL A 161 2.22 -11.09 16.31
CA VAL A 161 0.76 -11.08 16.46
C VAL A 161 0.11 -11.80 15.29
N ILE A 162 -0.78 -12.76 15.60
CA ILE A 162 -1.62 -13.42 14.61
C ILE A 162 -3.00 -12.78 14.56
N TYR A 163 -3.45 -12.46 13.36
CA TYR A 163 -4.74 -11.89 13.04
C TYR A 163 -5.56 -12.91 12.25
N LEU A 164 -6.70 -13.29 12.76
CA LEU A 164 -7.67 -14.13 12.07
C LEU A 164 -8.88 -13.26 11.70
N PRO A 165 -9.41 -13.33 10.46
CA PRO A 165 -10.61 -12.59 10.10
C PRO A 165 -11.76 -12.83 11.07
N GLY A 166 -12.37 -11.75 11.54
CA GLY A 166 -13.51 -11.80 12.47
C GLY A 166 -13.17 -12.22 13.93
N LYS A 167 -11.89 -12.32 14.29
CA LYS A 167 -11.47 -12.65 15.66
C LYS A 167 -10.53 -11.58 16.21
N PRO A 168 -10.48 -11.42 17.55
CA PRO A 168 -9.47 -10.55 18.17
C PRO A 168 -8.04 -11.01 17.84
N PRO A 169 -7.10 -10.08 17.64
CA PRO A 169 -5.69 -10.41 17.48
C PRO A 169 -5.12 -11.08 18.72
N ARG A 170 -4.12 -11.94 18.51
CA ARG A 170 -3.49 -12.70 19.59
C ARG A 170 -1.97 -12.69 19.45
N THR A 171 -1.27 -12.36 20.53
CA THR A 171 0.18 -12.48 20.58
C THR A 171 0.59 -13.95 20.56
N MET A 172 1.58 -14.29 19.75
CA MET A 172 2.16 -15.62 19.64
C MET A 172 3.32 -15.79 20.63
N PRO A 173 3.63 -17.02 21.05
CA PRO A 173 4.84 -17.29 21.82
C PRO A 173 6.09 -16.83 21.08
N ASN A 174 7.12 -16.41 21.83
CA ASN A 174 8.42 -16.06 21.23
C ASN A 174 9.09 -17.30 20.64
N GLN A 175 9.45 -17.22 19.36
CA GLN A 175 10.09 -18.29 18.57
C GLN A 175 11.62 -18.12 18.46
N GLY A 176 12.21 -17.17 19.17
CA GLY A 176 13.66 -17.02 19.36
C GLY A 176 14.39 -16.09 18.38
N SER A 177 13.85 -15.82 17.19
CA SER A 177 14.47 -14.89 16.23
C SER A 177 13.47 -13.89 15.66
N ASP A 178 13.97 -12.78 15.11
CA ASP A 178 13.12 -11.77 14.45
C ASP A 178 12.33 -12.39 13.29
N ASP A 179 12.96 -13.25 12.53
CA ASP A 179 12.34 -13.92 11.40
C ASP A 179 11.23 -14.87 11.84
N ALA A 180 11.51 -15.76 12.80
CA ALA A 180 10.52 -16.68 13.34
C ALA A 180 9.37 -15.99 14.09
N ASN A 181 9.61 -14.79 14.60
CA ASN A 181 8.60 -13.93 15.23
C ASN A 181 7.92 -12.98 14.25
N HIS A 182 8.18 -13.08 12.94
CA HIS A 182 7.57 -12.26 11.90
C HIS A 182 7.78 -10.75 12.10
N TYR A 183 8.97 -10.34 12.58
CA TYR A 183 9.37 -8.93 12.62
C TYR A 183 9.93 -8.45 11.29
N THR A 184 10.50 -9.36 10.48
CA THR A 184 11.16 -9.07 9.20
C THR A 184 10.21 -9.00 8.02
N HIS A 185 9.05 -9.62 8.13
CA HIS A 185 8.07 -9.76 7.04
C HIS A 185 6.63 -9.86 7.56
N VAL A 186 5.68 -9.49 6.72
CA VAL A 186 4.27 -9.79 6.95
C VAL A 186 3.95 -11.13 6.30
N HIS A 187 3.61 -12.13 7.12
CA HIS A 187 3.13 -13.42 6.65
C HIS A 187 1.64 -13.35 6.34
N VAL A 188 1.25 -13.68 5.11
CA VAL A 188 -0.14 -13.66 4.64
C VAL A 188 -0.53 -15.03 4.15
N ALA A 189 -1.41 -15.72 4.88
CA ALA A 189 -1.92 -17.03 4.50
C ALA A 189 -3.36 -16.94 3.98
N THR A 190 -3.65 -17.69 2.92
CA THR A 190 -4.97 -17.80 2.28
C THR A 190 -5.55 -19.19 2.40
N ASN A 191 -6.81 -19.36 1.98
CA ASN A 191 -7.44 -20.68 1.88
C ASN A 191 -7.14 -21.38 0.54
N GLY A 192 -6.45 -20.70 -0.39
CA GLY A 192 -5.80 -21.26 -1.58
C GLY A 192 -6.60 -21.20 -2.86
N GLY A 193 -7.75 -21.85 -2.92
CA GLY A 193 -8.60 -21.90 -4.12
C GLY A 193 -8.12 -22.85 -5.23
N GLY A 194 -7.14 -23.73 -4.94
CA GLY A 194 -6.56 -24.64 -5.90
C GLY A 194 -5.43 -24.04 -6.73
N TYR A 195 -4.72 -24.92 -7.48
CA TYR A 195 -3.62 -24.49 -8.35
C TYR A 195 -4.13 -23.91 -9.67
N PRO A 196 -3.45 -22.88 -10.22
CA PRO A 196 -3.86 -22.26 -11.48
C PRO A 196 -3.90 -23.26 -12.64
N THR A 197 -4.91 -23.12 -13.49
CA THR A 197 -5.07 -23.88 -14.74
C THR A 197 -4.50 -23.13 -15.96
N GLY A 198 -4.07 -21.87 -15.75
CA GLY A 198 -3.61 -20.96 -16.79
C GLY A 198 -4.74 -20.13 -17.45
N ARG A 199 -5.96 -20.25 -16.95
CA ARG A 199 -7.13 -19.50 -17.45
C ARG A 199 -7.56 -18.36 -16.52
N GLU A 200 -6.95 -18.26 -15.35
CA GLU A 200 -7.31 -17.31 -14.31
C GLU A 200 -6.93 -15.88 -14.74
N THR A 201 -7.82 -14.96 -14.46
CA THR A 201 -7.57 -13.52 -14.63
C THR A 201 -7.79 -12.83 -13.28
N TYR A 202 -6.81 -12.06 -12.86
CA TYR A 202 -6.81 -11.37 -11.58
C TYR A 202 -7.13 -9.90 -11.78
N PHE A 203 -8.09 -9.35 -11.02
CA PHE A 203 -8.53 -7.97 -11.16
C PHE A 203 -8.38 -7.19 -9.84
N THR A 204 -8.30 -5.86 -9.94
CA THR A 204 -8.43 -4.98 -8.79
C THR A 204 -9.82 -5.14 -8.15
N SER A 205 -10.01 -4.68 -6.90
CA SER A 205 -11.35 -4.57 -6.33
C SER A 205 -12.17 -3.53 -7.10
N ALA A 206 -13.49 -3.72 -7.10
CA ALA A 206 -14.42 -2.79 -7.70
C ALA A 206 -14.38 -1.39 -7.06
N ASP A 207 -14.13 -1.36 -5.75
CA ASP A 207 -14.13 -0.14 -4.93
C ASP A 207 -12.78 0.61 -4.94
N GLY A 208 -11.85 0.22 -5.83
CA GLY A 208 -10.47 0.69 -5.81
C GLY A 208 -9.70 0.11 -4.60
N PRO A 209 -8.46 0.56 -4.36
CA PRO A 209 -7.76 0.20 -3.14
C PRO A 209 -8.57 0.74 -1.96
N ALA A 210 -9.01 -0.12 -1.05
CA ALA A 210 -9.57 0.29 0.23
C ALA A 210 -8.46 0.99 1.05
N MET A 211 -8.18 2.23 0.68
CA MET A 211 -7.43 3.15 1.51
C MET A 211 -8.36 3.40 2.69
N GLY A 212 -7.96 2.97 3.88
CA GLY A 212 -8.74 3.24 5.08
C GLY A 212 -9.15 4.71 5.07
N SER A 213 -10.45 4.97 5.05
CA SER A 213 -11.00 6.30 5.19
C SER A 213 -10.64 6.77 6.60
N GLY A 214 -9.46 7.40 6.72
CA GLY A 214 -9.13 8.18 7.90
C GLY A 214 -10.22 9.24 8.02
N SER A 215 -11.12 9.08 8.99
CA SER A 215 -12.05 10.12 9.36
C SER A 215 -11.24 11.36 9.67
N VAL A 216 -11.24 12.32 8.75
CA VAL A 216 -10.78 13.67 9.03
C VAL A 216 -11.81 14.27 9.97
N THR A 217 -11.55 14.20 11.26
CA THR A 217 -12.31 14.96 12.25
C THR A 217 -11.97 16.43 12.02
N THR A 218 -12.84 17.14 11.32
CA THR A 218 -12.75 18.58 11.19
C THR A 218 -13.08 19.17 12.58
N VAL A 219 -12.04 19.57 13.31
CA VAL A 219 -12.21 20.37 14.52
C VAL A 219 -12.64 21.77 14.06
N ALA A 220 -13.90 22.12 14.29
CA ALA A 220 -14.37 23.48 14.11
C ALA A 220 -13.68 24.38 15.17
N VAL A 221 -12.79 25.26 14.73
CA VAL A 221 -12.25 26.32 15.57
C VAL A 221 -13.35 27.36 15.73
N GLY A 222 -13.96 27.41 16.92
CA GLY A 222 -14.91 28.45 17.28
C GLY A 222 -14.17 29.79 17.37
N ALA A 223 -14.64 30.77 16.60
CA ALA A 223 -14.25 32.16 16.76
C ALA A 223 -14.93 32.72 18.01
N HIS A 224 -14.13 33.26 18.93
CA HIS A 224 -14.54 34.22 19.96
C HIS A 224 -14.00 35.61 19.61
#